data_708c8dca69c48d65df2d7c48fcc5f0b6
#
_entry.id   708c8dca69c48d65df2d7c48fcc5f0b6
#
_cell.length_a   1.000
_cell.length_b   1.000
_cell.length_c   1.000
_cell.angle_alpha   90.00
_cell.angle_beta   90.00
_cell.angle_gamma   90.00
#
_symmetry.space_group_name_H-M   'P 1'
#
loop_
_entity.id
_entity.type
_entity.pdbx_description
1 polymer ?
#
loop_
_entity_poly.entity_id
_entity_poly.type
_entity_poly.pdbx_seq_one_letter_code
_entity_poly.pdbx_strand_id
1 'polypeptide(L)'
;MCGAPEQTQELPPGTDLSKQTVVAGTVRTAGEPLGGAYVRLLDDTGEFTAEVVSSASGQFRFFAAPGSWTIRALHRSGIGESTVTANTPGLYTVAVTVS
;
A
#
# COMPACT_ATOMS: atom_id res chain seq x y z
N MET A 1 17.43 15.49 -2.18
CA MET A 1 16.37 14.91 -2.95
C MET A 1 15.08 14.96 -2.17
N CYS A 2 14.09 15.51 -2.74
CA CYS A 2 12.79 15.58 -2.11
C CYS A 2 11.93 14.50 -2.76
N GLY A 3 11.55 13.54 -2.04
CA GLY A 3 10.72 12.48 -2.54
C GLY A 3 9.82 11.96 -1.46
N ALA A 4 9.04 10.96 -1.82
CA ALA A 4 8.25 10.28 -0.83
C ALA A 4 9.19 9.62 0.19
N PRO A 5 8.77 9.49 1.46
CA PRO A 5 9.53 8.75 2.43
C PRO A 5 9.79 7.33 1.94
N GLU A 6 10.89 6.76 2.38
CA GLU A 6 11.20 5.37 2.05
C GLU A 6 10.07 4.48 2.52
N GLN A 7 9.59 3.62 1.64
CA GLN A 7 8.49 2.72 1.94
C GLN A 7 9.02 1.40 2.47
N THR A 8 8.38 0.90 3.52
CA THR A 8 8.70 -0.36 4.15
C THR A 8 7.44 -0.88 4.83
N GLN A 9 7.42 -2.16 5.17
CA GLN A 9 6.35 -2.71 6.00
C GLN A 9 6.63 -2.48 7.48
N GLU A 10 7.82 -2.03 7.83
CA GLU A 10 8.13 -1.70 9.21
C GLU A 10 7.35 -0.46 9.64
N LEU A 11 6.83 -0.49 10.85
CA LEU A 11 6.05 0.62 11.38
C LEU A 11 6.97 1.63 12.05
N PRO A 12 6.69 2.94 11.88
CA PRO A 12 7.51 3.95 12.57
C PRO A 12 7.35 3.82 14.09
N PRO A 13 8.36 4.26 14.85
CA PRO A 13 8.26 4.31 16.30
C PRO A 13 7.02 5.11 16.73
N GLY A 14 6.33 4.64 17.74
CA GLY A 14 5.13 5.30 18.24
C GLY A 14 3.84 4.90 17.54
N THR A 15 3.90 4.00 16.55
CA THR A 15 2.68 3.48 15.93
C THR A 15 1.90 2.65 16.95
N ASP A 16 0.62 2.98 17.11
CA ASP A 16 -0.26 2.30 18.05
C ASP A 16 -1.39 1.61 17.28
N LEU A 17 -1.24 0.32 17.06
CA LEU A 17 -2.20 -0.47 16.29
C LEU A 17 -3.51 -0.69 17.03
N SER A 18 -3.61 -0.29 18.30
CA SER A 18 -4.89 -0.28 19.01
C SER A 18 -5.74 0.93 18.61
N LYS A 19 -5.14 1.93 17.97
CA LYS A 19 -5.81 3.18 17.60
C LYS A 19 -5.69 3.50 16.13
N GLN A 20 -4.65 2.99 15.45
CA GLN A 20 -4.35 3.32 14.05
C GLN A 20 -4.61 2.14 13.14
N THR A 21 -5.09 2.44 11.95
CA THR A 21 -5.29 1.44 10.89
C THR A 21 -4.19 1.61 9.86
N VAL A 22 -3.45 0.54 9.62
CA VAL A 22 -2.32 0.54 8.69
C VAL A 22 -2.56 -0.52 7.62
N VAL A 23 -2.45 -0.11 6.36
CA VAL A 23 -2.50 -1.01 5.22
C VAL A 23 -1.10 -1.08 4.63
N ALA A 24 -0.50 -2.24 4.63
CA ALA A 24 0.86 -2.43 4.14
C ALA A 24 0.93 -3.66 3.25
N GLY A 25 1.95 -3.75 2.44
CA GLY A 25 2.09 -4.93 1.61
C GLY A 25 3.27 -4.88 0.67
N THR A 26 3.17 -5.72 -0.35
CA THR A 26 4.23 -5.89 -1.34
C THR A 26 3.62 -5.87 -2.73
N VAL A 27 4.29 -5.16 -3.65
CA VAL A 27 3.98 -5.18 -5.08
C VAL A 27 4.94 -6.16 -5.74
N ARG A 28 4.40 -7.05 -6.57
CA ARG A 28 5.18 -8.06 -7.30
C ARG A 28 4.78 -8.10 -8.75
N THR A 29 5.71 -8.53 -9.59
CA THR A 29 5.43 -8.88 -10.98
C THR A 29 6.22 -10.14 -11.32
N ALA A 30 5.56 -11.12 -11.94
CA ALA A 30 6.17 -12.41 -12.30
C ALA A 30 6.86 -13.09 -11.09
N GLY A 31 6.30 -12.91 -9.88
CA GLY A 31 6.85 -13.51 -8.66
C GLY A 31 8.01 -12.75 -8.03
N GLU A 32 8.44 -11.64 -8.61
CA GLU A 32 9.55 -10.84 -8.11
C GLU A 32 9.04 -9.54 -7.47
N PRO A 33 9.69 -9.04 -6.42
CA PRO A 33 9.35 -7.73 -5.88
C PRO A 33 9.50 -6.65 -6.93
N LEU A 34 8.57 -5.70 -6.97
CA LEU A 34 8.57 -4.62 -7.94
C LEU A 34 8.72 -3.28 -7.24
N GLY A 35 9.89 -2.67 -7.37
CA GLY A 35 10.14 -1.33 -6.88
C GLY A 35 9.74 -0.27 -7.90
N GLY A 36 9.50 0.94 -7.42
CA GLY A 36 9.17 2.06 -8.30
C GLY A 36 7.76 2.05 -8.86
N ALA A 37 6.88 1.20 -8.35
CA ALA A 37 5.48 1.21 -8.74
C ALA A 37 4.73 2.31 -7.99
N TYR A 38 3.81 2.98 -8.68
CA TYR A 38 2.92 3.94 -8.03
C TYR A 38 1.79 3.15 -7.39
N VAL A 39 1.69 3.22 -6.07
CA VAL A 39 0.70 2.47 -5.30
C VAL A 39 -0.33 3.46 -4.80
N ARG A 40 -1.56 3.31 -5.25
CA ARG A 40 -2.66 4.22 -4.92
C ARG A 40 -3.63 3.56 -3.96
N LEU A 41 -4.03 4.35 -2.97
CA LEU A 41 -5.07 3.97 -2.02
C LEU A 41 -6.37 4.61 -2.49
N LEU A 42 -7.35 3.80 -2.84
CA LEU A 42 -8.66 4.25 -3.31
C LEU A 42 -9.71 3.86 -2.28
N ASP A 43 -10.66 4.78 -2.02
CA ASP A 43 -11.73 4.50 -1.06
C ASP A 43 -12.79 3.56 -1.67
N ASP A 44 -13.85 3.30 -0.92
CA ASP A 44 -14.90 2.37 -1.34
C ASP A 44 -15.70 2.86 -2.54
N THR A 45 -15.59 4.15 -2.89
CA THR A 45 -16.21 4.69 -4.11
C THR A 45 -15.24 4.70 -5.29
N GLY A 46 -14.00 4.30 -5.07
CA GLY A 46 -12.97 4.31 -6.10
C GLY A 46 -12.24 5.63 -6.22
N GLU A 47 -12.46 6.57 -5.31
CA GLU A 47 -11.79 7.86 -5.36
C GLU A 47 -10.39 7.78 -4.77
N PHE A 48 -9.50 8.56 -5.36
CA PHE A 48 -8.11 8.67 -4.93
C PHE A 48 -8.02 9.27 -3.53
N THR A 49 -7.24 8.62 -2.67
CA THR A 49 -6.99 9.12 -1.31
C THR A 49 -5.51 9.43 -1.10
N ALA A 50 -4.62 8.54 -1.52
CA ALA A 50 -3.18 8.71 -1.32
C ALA A 50 -2.40 7.90 -2.34
N GLU A 51 -1.12 8.25 -2.52
CA GLU A 51 -0.23 7.52 -3.41
C GLU A 51 1.17 7.49 -2.81
N VAL A 52 1.82 6.35 -2.90
CA VAL A 52 3.22 6.18 -2.53
C VAL A 52 3.93 5.41 -3.65
N VAL A 53 5.25 5.41 -3.61
CA VAL A 53 6.06 4.63 -4.55
C VAL A 53 6.64 3.44 -3.80
N SER A 54 6.48 2.23 -4.34
CA SER A 54 7.01 1.03 -3.71
C SER A 54 8.53 1.07 -3.60
N SER A 55 9.06 0.51 -2.51
CA SER A 55 10.50 0.45 -2.29
C SER A 55 11.16 -0.53 -3.26
N ALA A 56 12.49 -0.58 -3.23
CA ALA A 56 13.24 -1.54 -4.05
C ALA A 56 12.82 -2.99 -3.78
N SER A 57 12.31 -3.27 -2.58
CA SER A 57 11.78 -4.60 -2.21
C SER A 57 10.30 -4.73 -2.52
N GLY A 58 9.70 -3.77 -3.20
CA GLY A 58 8.27 -3.77 -3.52
C GLY A 58 7.36 -3.41 -2.37
N GLN A 59 7.87 -2.93 -1.25
CA GLN A 59 7.07 -2.69 -0.06
C GLN A 59 6.38 -1.33 -0.09
N PHE A 60 5.19 -1.26 0.51
CA PHE A 60 4.44 -0.02 0.66
C PHE A 60 3.67 -0.05 1.99
N ARG A 61 3.26 1.14 2.43
CA ARG A 61 2.52 1.30 3.67
C ARG A 61 1.67 2.56 3.61
N PHE A 62 0.42 2.44 4.07
CA PHE A 62 -0.49 3.57 4.24
C PHE A 62 -1.04 3.58 5.66
N PHE A 63 -1.20 4.77 6.21
CA PHE A 63 -2.07 4.98 7.37
C PHE A 63 -3.42 5.41 6.82
N ALA A 64 -4.45 4.64 7.11
CA ALA A 64 -5.77 4.82 6.53
C ALA A 64 -6.83 4.95 7.60
N ALA A 65 -7.95 5.59 7.27
CA ALA A 65 -9.12 5.55 8.11
C ALA A 65 -9.76 4.15 8.03
N PRO A 66 -10.50 3.72 9.06
CA PRO A 66 -11.23 2.46 8.96
C PRO A 66 -12.17 2.46 7.76
N GLY A 67 -12.26 1.34 7.06
CA GLY A 67 -13.11 1.20 5.90
C GLY A 67 -12.62 0.14 4.93
N SER A 68 -13.25 0.13 3.77
CA SER A 68 -12.86 -0.76 2.67
C SER A 68 -12.01 0.04 1.68
N TRP A 69 -10.89 -0.54 1.28
CA TRP A 69 -9.91 0.14 0.44
C TRP A 69 -9.53 -0.74 -0.74
N THR A 70 -9.25 -0.09 -1.86
CA THR A 70 -8.64 -0.73 -3.04
C THR A 70 -7.22 -0.21 -3.17
N ILE A 71 -6.29 -1.11 -3.33
CA ILE A 71 -4.88 -0.79 -3.54
C ILE A 71 -4.58 -1.07 -5.01
N ARG A 72 -4.23 -0.02 -5.75
CA ARG A 72 -3.92 -0.15 -7.18
C ARG A 72 -2.46 0.20 -7.41
N ALA A 73 -1.72 -0.72 -7.99
CA ALA A 73 -0.32 -0.49 -8.35
C ALA A 73 -0.22 -0.26 -9.85
N LEU A 74 0.51 0.77 -10.24
CA LEU A 74 0.72 1.17 -11.62
C LEU A 74 2.21 1.20 -11.91
N HIS A 75 2.60 0.52 -12.97
CA HIS A 75 3.98 0.47 -13.41
C HIS A 75 3.97 0.28 -14.93
N ARG A 76 5.06 0.62 -15.59
CA ARG A 76 5.14 0.38 -17.03
C ARG A 76 4.99 -1.10 -17.40
N SER A 77 5.20 -1.99 -16.44
CA SER A 77 4.99 -3.43 -16.63
C SER A 77 3.52 -3.83 -16.60
N GLY A 78 2.63 -2.94 -16.17
CA GLY A 78 1.21 -3.24 -16.10
C GLY A 78 0.52 -2.63 -14.89
N ILE A 79 -0.62 -3.19 -14.53
CA ILE A 79 -1.48 -2.72 -13.45
C ILE A 79 -1.87 -3.92 -12.59
N GLY A 80 -1.98 -3.70 -11.28
CA GLY A 80 -2.53 -4.69 -10.37
C GLY A 80 -3.41 -4.03 -9.33
N GLU A 81 -4.36 -4.79 -8.78
CA GLU A 81 -5.25 -4.30 -7.73
C GLU A 81 -5.49 -5.39 -6.70
N SER A 82 -5.69 -4.94 -5.46
CA SER A 82 -6.19 -5.79 -4.38
C SER A 82 -7.12 -4.96 -3.51
N THR A 83 -8.05 -5.61 -2.86
CA THR A 83 -8.96 -4.96 -1.93
C THR A 83 -8.70 -5.44 -0.52
N VAL A 84 -8.99 -4.58 0.45
CA VAL A 84 -8.85 -4.91 1.86
C VAL A 84 -9.97 -4.24 2.64
N THR A 85 -10.52 -4.96 3.60
CA THR A 85 -11.50 -4.40 4.53
C THR A 85 -10.82 -4.25 5.88
N ALA A 86 -10.70 -3.00 6.34
CA ALA A 86 -9.97 -2.63 7.54
C ALA A 86 -10.87 -1.79 8.44
N ASN A 87 -11.92 -2.41 9.00
CA ASN A 87 -12.95 -1.71 9.76
C ASN A 87 -12.55 -1.40 11.20
N THR A 88 -11.49 -2.01 11.68
CA THR A 88 -11.00 -1.79 13.05
C THR A 88 -9.52 -1.43 13.01
N PRO A 89 -9.00 -0.77 14.06
CA PRO A 89 -7.56 -0.51 14.12
C PRO A 89 -6.74 -1.79 14.03
N GLY A 90 -5.57 -1.70 13.47
CA GLY A 90 -4.66 -2.83 13.31
C GLY A 90 -3.85 -2.75 12.05
N LEU A 91 -3.05 -3.78 11.82
CA LEU A 91 -2.22 -3.91 10.62
C LEU A 91 -2.87 -4.90 9.66
N TYR A 92 -3.10 -4.45 8.44
CA TYR A 92 -3.67 -5.26 7.38
C TYR A 92 -2.64 -5.37 6.25
N THR A 93 -2.31 -6.59 5.86
CA THR A 93 -1.31 -6.82 4.83
C THR A 93 -1.98 -7.31 3.55
N VAL A 94 -1.50 -6.81 2.42
CA VAL A 94 -2.02 -7.19 1.11
C VAL A 94 -0.87 -7.43 0.16
N ALA A 95 -1.12 -8.26 -0.85
CA ALA A 95 -0.19 -8.48 -1.94
C ALA A 95 -0.85 -7.98 -3.22
N VAL A 96 -0.10 -7.24 -4.04
CA VAL A 96 -0.59 -6.72 -5.31
C VAL A 96 0.32 -7.24 -6.41
N THR A 97 -0.25 -7.95 -7.37
CA THR A 97 0.49 -8.48 -8.51
C THR A 97 0.19 -7.62 -9.73
N VAL A 98 1.26 -7.10 -10.33
CA VAL A 98 1.19 -6.27 -11.54
C VAL A 98 1.42 -7.16 -12.76
N SER A 99 0.56 -7.05 -13.72
CA SER A 99 0.69 -7.80 -14.96
C SER A 99 0.03 -7.11 -16.14
#